data_2f1f0c98e882a6d04b9ebec93cd1d954
#
_entry.id   2f1f0c98e882a6d04b9ebec93cd1d954
#
_cell.length_a   1.000
_cell.length_b   1.000
_cell.length_c   1.000
_cell.angle_alpha   90.00
_cell.angle_beta   90.00
_cell.angle_gamma   90.00
#
_symmetry.space_group_name_H-M   'P 1'
#
loop_
_entity.id
_entity.type
_entity.pdbx_description
1 polymer ?
#
loop_
_entity_poly.entity_id
_entity_poly.type
_entity_poly.pdbx_seq_one_letter_code
_entity_poly.pdbx_strand_id
1 'polypeptide(L)'
;MQYAYIRVSSADQNTARQEEALSKAGFQPDKICVEHASAKDTNRPGLQELLGQLRPGDTLLVHSIDRLCRNMSDMCAVTTRLRDQGVTLIFLKEQLTFSAGTNNPMQELQLHMMSAFSQFERALLKERQA
;
A
#
# COMPACT_ATOMS: atom_id res chain seq x y z
N MET A 1 -5.31 0.62 -16.33
CA MET A 1 -6.42 1.08 -15.48
C MET A 1 -5.87 1.55 -14.14
N GLN A 2 -6.41 2.61 -13.59
CA GLN A 2 -5.99 3.14 -12.29
C GLN A 2 -7.03 2.84 -11.23
N TYR A 3 -6.61 2.25 -10.13
CA TYR A 3 -7.44 1.95 -8.97
C TYR A 3 -6.93 2.75 -7.78
N ALA A 4 -7.85 3.19 -6.92
CA ALA A 4 -7.50 3.82 -5.65
C ALA A 4 -8.06 2.99 -4.51
N TYR A 5 -7.26 2.83 -3.45
CA TYR A 5 -7.68 2.19 -2.20
C TYR A 5 -7.75 3.24 -1.12
N ILE A 6 -8.93 3.40 -0.54
CA ILE A 6 -9.20 4.35 0.54
C ILE A 6 -9.66 3.57 1.76
N ARG A 7 -8.93 3.72 2.88
CA ARG A 7 -9.30 3.09 4.14
C ARG A 7 -9.69 4.16 5.15
N VAL A 8 -10.84 4.00 5.76
CA VAL A 8 -11.32 4.85 6.84
C VAL A 8 -11.70 3.98 8.02
N SER A 9 -11.56 4.51 9.24
CA SER A 9 -11.98 3.78 10.44
C SER A 9 -13.50 3.71 10.52
N SER A 10 -14.01 2.79 11.34
CA SER A 10 -15.44 2.67 11.54
C SER A 10 -16.06 3.94 12.15
N ALA A 11 -15.26 4.73 12.87
CA ALA A 11 -15.72 5.98 13.49
C ALA A 11 -15.65 7.18 12.52
N ASP A 12 -14.74 7.13 11.54
CA ASP A 12 -14.55 8.18 10.55
C ASP A 12 -14.94 7.67 9.18
N GLN A 13 -16.04 8.15 8.64
CA GLN A 13 -16.55 7.74 7.34
C GLN A 13 -16.24 8.75 6.23
N ASN A 14 -15.41 9.76 6.55
CA ASN A 14 -15.11 10.83 5.59
C ASN A 14 -13.91 10.46 4.71
N THR A 15 -14.19 10.18 3.45
CA THR A 15 -13.17 9.85 2.44
C THR A 15 -12.64 11.10 1.72
N ALA A 16 -13.21 12.27 1.99
CA ALA A 16 -12.94 13.48 1.20
C ALA A 16 -11.46 13.87 1.17
N ARG A 17 -10.74 13.73 2.28
CA ARG A 17 -9.31 14.06 2.34
C ARG A 17 -8.49 13.23 1.39
N GLN A 18 -8.76 11.92 1.33
CA GLN A 18 -8.01 11.01 0.49
C GLN A 18 -8.36 11.22 -0.97
N GLU A 19 -9.64 11.45 -1.27
CA GLU A 19 -10.08 11.76 -2.64
C GLU A 19 -9.53 13.09 -3.13
N GLU A 20 -9.50 14.11 -2.27
CA GLU A 20 -8.92 15.41 -2.60
C GLU A 20 -7.42 15.31 -2.88
N ALA A 21 -6.71 14.51 -2.10
CA ALA A 21 -5.28 14.30 -2.30
C ALA A 21 -5.00 13.67 -3.66
N LEU A 22 -5.82 12.72 -4.10
CA LEU A 22 -5.72 12.12 -5.44
C LEU A 22 -5.92 13.17 -6.52
N SER A 23 -6.95 13.98 -6.38
CA SER A 23 -7.27 15.03 -7.35
C SER A 23 -6.15 16.07 -7.44
N LYS A 24 -5.62 16.52 -6.31
CA LYS A 24 -4.53 17.49 -6.26
C LYS A 24 -3.24 16.95 -6.87
N ALA A 25 -3.02 15.65 -6.77
CA ALA A 25 -1.85 15.00 -7.38
C ALA A 25 -2.04 14.75 -8.87
N GLY A 26 -3.20 15.09 -9.44
CA GLY A 26 -3.48 14.93 -10.85
C GLY A 26 -3.97 13.57 -11.27
N PHE A 27 -4.43 12.74 -10.30
CA PHE A 27 -4.93 11.40 -10.60
C PHE A 27 -6.44 11.38 -10.66
N GLN A 28 -6.96 10.61 -11.63
CA GLN A 28 -8.39 10.35 -11.78
C GLN A 28 -8.57 8.84 -11.87
N PRO A 29 -8.64 8.14 -10.72
CA PRO A 29 -8.75 6.68 -10.74
C PRO A 29 -10.03 6.22 -11.40
N ASP A 30 -9.93 5.13 -12.15
CA ASP A 30 -11.08 4.51 -12.82
C ASP A 30 -12.03 3.85 -11.83
N LYS A 31 -11.48 3.33 -10.74
CA LYS A 31 -12.26 2.71 -9.66
C LYS A 31 -11.67 3.11 -8.31
N ILE A 32 -12.56 3.33 -7.35
CA ILE A 32 -12.18 3.64 -5.96
C ILE A 32 -12.77 2.55 -5.07
N CYS A 33 -11.91 1.87 -4.32
CA CYS A 33 -12.31 0.91 -3.30
C CYS A 33 -12.25 1.59 -1.94
N VAL A 34 -13.39 1.70 -1.27
CA VAL A 34 -13.47 2.28 0.08
C VAL A 34 -13.66 1.15 1.08
N GLU A 35 -12.78 1.09 2.07
CA GLU A 35 -12.85 0.07 3.11
C GLU A 35 -12.94 0.70 4.50
N HIS A 36 -13.86 0.19 5.31
CA HIS A 36 -14.05 0.62 6.69
C HIS A 36 -13.38 -0.41 7.60
N ALA A 37 -12.17 -0.12 8.04
CA ALA A 37 -11.37 -1.01 8.88
C ALA A 37 -10.34 -0.21 9.66
N SER A 38 -9.99 -0.69 10.86
CA SER A 38 -8.92 -0.08 11.63
C SER A 38 -7.56 -0.47 11.08
N ALA A 39 -6.51 0.29 11.45
CA ALA A 39 -5.14 0.00 11.05
C ALA A 39 -4.66 -1.38 11.56
N LYS A 40 -5.22 -1.84 12.67
CA LYS A 40 -4.87 -3.13 13.29
C LYS A 40 -5.64 -4.31 12.71
N ASP A 41 -6.66 -4.03 11.91
CA ASP A 41 -7.53 -5.06 11.37
C ASP A 41 -6.83 -5.85 10.28
N THR A 42 -6.73 -7.16 10.44
CA THR A 42 -6.14 -8.05 9.44
C THR A 42 -7.15 -8.48 8.38
N ASN A 43 -8.44 -8.39 8.72
CA ASN A 43 -9.51 -8.78 7.81
C ASN A 43 -9.93 -7.58 6.99
N ARG A 44 -9.43 -7.52 5.75
CA ARG A 44 -9.74 -6.45 4.79
C ARG A 44 -10.27 -7.06 3.51
N PRO A 45 -11.55 -7.48 3.49
CA PRO A 45 -12.11 -8.15 2.32
C PRO A 45 -12.09 -7.26 1.07
N GLY A 46 -12.29 -5.95 1.23
CA GLY A 46 -12.23 -5.02 0.09
C GLY A 46 -10.85 -4.98 -0.55
N LEU A 47 -9.81 -4.94 0.26
CA LEU A 47 -8.44 -4.98 -0.24
C LEU A 47 -8.13 -6.30 -0.95
N GLN A 48 -8.54 -7.41 -0.37
CA GLN A 48 -8.29 -8.73 -0.97
C GLN A 48 -9.00 -8.87 -2.32
N GLU A 49 -10.23 -8.38 -2.42
CA GLU A 49 -10.97 -8.37 -3.67
C GLU A 49 -10.27 -7.48 -4.71
N LEU A 50 -9.83 -6.29 -4.30
CA LEU A 50 -9.13 -5.36 -5.18
C LEU A 50 -7.83 -5.97 -5.71
N LEU A 51 -7.03 -6.56 -4.83
CA LEU A 51 -5.77 -7.20 -5.23
C LEU A 51 -5.99 -8.33 -6.22
N GLY A 52 -7.12 -9.05 -6.10
CA GLY A 52 -7.48 -10.10 -7.04
C GLY A 52 -7.94 -9.59 -8.40
N GLN A 53 -8.39 -8.34 -8.48
CA GLN A 53 -8.84 -7.73 -9.73
C GLN A 53 -7.71 -7.06 -10.51
N LEU A 54 -6.61 -6.72 -9.86
CA LEU A 54 -5.49 -6.03 -10.49
C LEU A 54 -4.79 -6.92 -11.50
N ARG A 55 -4.45 -6.34 -12.65
CA ARG A 55 -3.81 -7.03 -13.77
C ARG A 55 -2.51 -6.32 -14.14
N PRO A 56 -1.59 -7.01 -14.87
CA PRO A 56 -0.37 -6.36 -15.35
C PRO A 56 -0.68 -5.08 -16.11
N GLY A 57 0.04 -4.01 -15.78
CA GLY A 57 -0.16 -2.69 -16.37
C GLY A 57 -1.08 -1.77 -15.59
N ASP A 58 -1.77 -2.29 -14.58
CA ASP A 58 -2.63 -1.48 -13.71
C ASP A 58 -1.79 -0.69 -12.70
N THR A 59 -2.39 0.37 -12.15
CA THR A 59 -1.78 1.20 -11.12
C THR A 59 -2.70 1.24 -9.90
N LEU A 60 -2.13 1.06 -8.72
CA LEU A 60 -2.83 1.21 -7.45
C LEU A 60 -2.36 2.47 -6.75
N LEU A 61 -3.31 3.36 -6.45
CA LEU A 61 -3.06 4.64 -5.77
C LEU A 61 -3.53 4.55 -4.33
N VAL A 62 -2.66 4.94 -3.39
CA VAL A 62 -2.97 4.95 -1.96
C VAL A 62 -2.50 6.28 -1.37
N HIS A 63 -3.29 6.87 -0.48
CA HIS A 63 -2.94 8.15 0.14
C HIS A 63 -1.61 8.08 0.90
N SER A 64 -1.45 7.06 1.74
CA SER A 64 -0.28 6.92 2.59
C SER A 64 -0.02 5.46 2.94
N ILE A 65 1.20 5.18 3.36
CA ILE A 65 1.61 3.81 3.69
C ILE A 65 0.72 3.20 4.78
N ASP A 66 0.40 3.99 5.81
CA ASP A 66 -0.39 3.51 6.94
C ASP A 66 -1.84 3.17 6.57
N ARG A 67 -2.33 3.66 5.43
CA ARG A 67 -3.67 3.32 4.93
C ARG A 67 -3.71 1.94 4.29
N LEU A 68 -2.59 1.44 3.80
CA LEU A 68 -2.51 0.15 3.13
C LEU A 68 -1.86 -0.92 4.02
N CYS A 69 -0.78 -0.57 4.71
CA CYS A 69 0.08 -1.50 5.41
C CYS A 69 0.05 -1.24 6.91
N ARG A 70 0.10 -2.31 7.72
CA ARG A 70 0.08 -2.23 9.17
C ARG A 70 1.48 -2.04 9.77
N ASN A 71 2.48 -2.56 9.08
CA ASN A 71 3.88 -2.52 9.52
C ASN A 71 4.79 -2.70 8.30
N MET A 72 6.11 -2.69 8.54
CA MET A 72 7.08 -2.79 7.47
C MET A 72 7.07 -4.17 6.79
N SER A 73 6.80 -5.23 7.56
CA SER A 73 6.67 -6.58 7.00
C SER A 73 5.51 -6.67 6.01
N ASP A 74 4.38 -6.07 6.37
CA ASP A 74 3.20 -6.01 5.52
C ASP A 74 3.48 -5.20 4.26
N MET A 75 4.18 -4.07 4.40
CA MET A 75 4.57 -3.23 3.27
C MET A 75 5.46 -3.99 2.29
N CYS A 76 6.45 -4.73 2.78
CA CYS A 76 7.30 -5.57 1.95
C CYS A 76 6.50 -6.61 1.18
N ALA A 77 5.58 -7.28 1.85
CA ALA A 77 4.76 -8.34 1.25
C ALA A 77 3.87 -7.78 0.14
N VAL A 78 3.20 -6.65 0.41
CA VAL A 78 2.29 -6.03 -0.55
C VAL A 78 3.04 -5.48 -1.77
N THR A 79 4.14 -4.75 -1.54
CA THR A 79 4.92 -4.18 -2.65
C THR A 79 5.52 -5.27 -3.53
N THR A 80 6.02 -6.34 -2.94
CA THR A 80 6.56 -7.48 -3.70
C THR A 80 5.47 -8.15 -4.50
N ARG A 81 4.32 -8.41 -3.90
CA ARG A 81 3.19 -9.04 -4.56
C ARG A 81 2.74 -8.24 -5.78
N LEU A 82 2.57 -6.92 -5.62
CA LEU A 82 2.11 -6.05 -6.70
C LEU A 82 3.14 -5.96 -7.83
N ARG A 83 4.43 -5.86 -7.47
CA ARG A 83 5.49 -5.86 -8.46
C ARG A 83 5.46 -7.15 -9.29
N ASP A 84 5.31 -8.29 -8.64
CA ASP A 84 5.28 -9.58 -9.33
C ASP A 84 4.02 -9.75 -10.18
N GLN A 85 2.93 -9.07 -9.82
CA GLN A 85 1.70 -9.03 -10.62
C GLN A 85 1.78 -8.05 -11.79
N GLY A 86 2.85 -7.26 -11.89
CA GLY A 86 2.98 -6.26 -12.92
C GLY A 86 2.21 -4.97 -12.65
N VAL A 87 1.91 -4.68 -11.38
CA VAL A 87 1.12 -3.53 -10.97
C VAL A 87 2.02 -2.47 -10.34
N THR A 88 1.84 -1.21 -10.74
CA THR A 88 2.55 -0.07 -10.15
C THR A 88 1.79 0.41 -8.91
N LEU A 89 2.52 0.63 -7.82
CA LEU A 89 1.97 1.11 -6.55
C LEU A 89 2.50 2.51 -6.25
N ILE A 90 1.60 3.45 -5.96
CA ILE A 90 1.95 4.84 -5.66
C ILE A 90 1.38 5.23 -4.30
N PHE A 91 2.25 5.70 -3.40
CA PHE A 91 1.87 6.33 -2.14
C PHE A 91 2.03 7.84 -2.28
N LEU A 92 0.93 8.58 -2.12
CA LEU A 92 0.91 10.02 -2.37
C LEU A 92 1.66 10.82 -1.30
N LYS A 93 1.36 10.55 -0.03
CA LYS A 93 1.95 11.32 1.07
C LYS A 93 3.46 11.19 1.12
N GLU A 94 3.97 9.99 1.01
CA GLU A 94 5.40 9.69 1.06
C GLU A 94 6.09 9.92 -0.29
N GLN A 95 5.31 10.15 -1.36
CA GLN A 95 5.82 10.32 -2.71
C GLN A 95 6.69 9.15 -3.17
N LEU A 96 6.22 7.93 -2.86
CA LEU A 96 6.89 6.70 -3.24
C LEU A 96 6.14 6.02 -4.38
N THR A 97 6.89 5.61 -5.40
CA THR A 97 6.37 4.86 -6.54
C THR A 97 7.17 3.57 -6.71
N PHE A 98 6.47 2.44 -6.69
CA PHE A 98 7.06 1.14 -6.98
C PHE A 98 6.55 0.68 -8.34
N SER A 99 7.36 0.92 -9.37
CA SER A 99 6.99 0.63 -10.75
C SER A 99 7.13 -0.84 -11.08
N ALA A 100 6.11 -1.38 -11.74
CA ALA A 100 6.13 -2.77 -12.18
C ALA A 100 7.06 -2.96 -13.37
N GLY A 101 7.71 -4.12 -13.44
CA GLY A 101 8.44 -4.54 -14.61
C GLY A 101 9.72 -3.79 -14.92
N THR A 102 10.17 -2.89 -14.04
CA THR A 102 11.43 -2.19 -14.24
C THR A 102 12.50 -2.78 -13.34
N ASN A 103 13.64 -3.13 -13.92
CA ASN A 103 14.86 -3.43 -13.17
C ASN A 103 15.46 -2.12 -12.70
N ASN A 104 14.80 -1.48 -11.74
CA ASN A 104 15.29 -0.25 -11.16
C ASN A 104 16.10 -0.58 -9.90
N PRO A 105 17.45 -0.39 -9.92
CA PRO A 105 18.30 -0.71 -8.77
C PRO A 105 17.87 0.00 -7.49
N MET A 106 17.37 1.23 -7.60
CA MET A 106 16.91 1.99 -6.43
C MET A 106 15.69 1.35 -5.78
N GLN A 107 14.74 0.87 -6.57
CA GLN A 107 13.58 0.17 -6.03
C GLN A 107 13.95 -1.14 -5.37
N GLU A 108 14.86 -1.90 -5.98
CA GLU A 108 15.37 -3.13 -5.38
C GLU A 108 16.04 -2.85 -4.05
N LEU A 109 16.85 -1.79 -3.98
CA LEU A 109 17.49 -1.37 -2.74
C LEU A 109 16.46 -1.00 -1.68
N GLN A 110 15.43 -0.24 -2.05
CA GLN A 110 14.36 0.14 -1.13
C GLN A 110 13.65 -1.09 -0.56
N LEU A 111 13.32 -2.07 -1.41
CA LEU A 111 12.67 -3.30 -0.97
C LEU A 111 13.56 -4.09 -0.01
N HIS A 112 14.86 -4.18 -0.31
CA HIS A 112 15.82 -4.86 0.56
C HIS A 112 15.96 -4.16 1.89
N MET A 113 16.00 -2.84 1.91
CA MET A 113 16.09 -2.06 3.15
C MET A 113 14.83 -2.23 3.99
N MET A 114 13.65 -2.21 3.37
CA MET A 114 12.39 -2.45 4.08
C MET A 114 12.34 -3.85 4.68
N SER A 115 12.83 -4.85 3.94
CA SER A 115 12.89 -6.23 4.42
C SER A 115 13.82 -6.36 5.62
N ALA A 116 15.00 -5.75 5.54
CA ALA A 116 15.97 -5.73 6.65
C ALA A 116 15.41 -5.02 7.87
N PHE A 117 14.75 -3.89 7.68
CA PHE A 117 14.12 -3.13 8.76
C PHE A 117 13.02 -3.94 9.44
N SER A 118 12.22 -4.65 8.66
CA SER A 118 11.18 -5.54 9.16
C SER A 118 11.75 -6.65 10.04
N GLN A 119 12.87 -7.26 9.63
CA GLN A 119 13.56 -8.28 10.42
C GLN A 119 14.07 -7.70 11.73
N PHE A 120 14.61 -6.48 11.69
CA PHE A 120 15.10 -5.78 12.87
C PHE A 120 13.96 -5.51 13.85
N GLU A 121 12.81 -5.04 13.37
CA GLU A 121 11.64 -4.82 14.22
C GLU A 121 11.20 -6.09 14.94
N ARG A 122 11.17 -7.22 14.23
CA ARG A 122 10.80 -8.50 14.81
C ARG A 122 11.79 -8.95 15.89
N ALA A 123 13.09 -8.73 15.65
CA ALA A 123 14.13 -9.05 16.62
C ALA A 123 13.97 -8.21 17.90
N LEU A 124 13.67 -6.92 17.75
CA LEU A 124 13.42 -6.04 18.90
C LEU A 124 12.22 -6.49 19.72
N LEU A 125 11.14 -6.89 19.05
CA LEU A 125 9.93 -7.37 19.74
C LEU A 125 10.23 -8.62 20.55
N LYS A 126 11.02 -9.55 20.01
CA LYS A 126 11.44 -10.74 20.74
C LYS A 126 12.26 -10.40 21.99
N GLU A 127 13.18 -9.46 21.88
CA GLU A 127 13.96 -8.99 23.01
C GLU A 127 13.08 -8.42 24.13
N ARG A 128 12.07 -7.63 23.75
CA ARG A 128 11.15 -7.04 24.73
C ARG A 128 10.25 -8.06 25.42
N GLN A 129 10.04 -9.20 24.80
CA GLN A 129 9.21 -10.27 25.35
C GLN A 129 10.01 -11.25 26.20
N ALA A 130 11.31 -11.22 26.15
CA ALA A 130 12.19 -12.14 26.87
C ALA A 130 12.26 -11.85 28.37
#